data_92e1cbc7cbf75043f05c2b62600728d1
#
_entry.id   92e1cbc7cbf75043f05c2b62600728d1
#
_cell.length_a   1.000
_cell.length_b   1.000
_cell.length_c   1.000
_cell.angle_alpha   90.00
_cell.angle_beta   90.00
_cell.angle_gamma   90.00
#
_symmetry.space_group_name_H-M   'P 1'
#
loop_
_entity.id
_entity.type
_entity.pdbx_description
1 polymer ?
#
loop_
_entity_poly.entity_id
_entity_poly.type
_entity_poly.pdbx_seq_one_letter_code
_entity_poly.pdbx_strand_id
1 'polypeptide(L)'
;MKKLKELNLKGHLLTAISYLIPIVCGAGFLIAIGMGFGGSSQGTLVPGEFSLWDALATMGGAGLGLLPVVISTGISFSIAGKPGIAPGFIIGLTANAVGAGFIGGILGGYLAGYLVLAILKYVKLPNWARGLMPTLIIPFLTSITGGLIMVYIIGTPITAFTSLLTNFLDSLGNSSLLIFGGVIGLLSGIDYGGPINKTVFAFVLTMQAEGLNGPITALQLVNTATPIGFGLAFFFAKLFRKIGRAHV
;
A
#
# COMPACT_ATOMS: atom_id res chain seq x y z
N MET A 1 12.09 -19.63 -15.74
CA MET A 1 12.45 -18.99 -14.46
C MET A 1 13.46 -17.85 -14.59
N LYS A 2 14.47 -17.87 -15.50
CA LYS A 2 15.43 -16.73 -15.70
C LYS A 2 14.72 -15.41 -16.08
N LYS A 3 13.80 -15.39 -17.04
CA LYS A 3 13.06 -14.18 -17.47
C LYS A 3 12.21 -13.52 -16.37
N LEU A 4 11.64 -14.29 -15.43
CA LEU A 4 10.88 -13.73 -14.30
C LEU A 4 11.78 -13.08 -13.25
N LYS A 5 13.04 -13.53 -13.10
CA LYS A 5 14.04 -12.87 -12.26
C LYS A 5 14.49 -11.52 -12.82
N GLU A 6 14.49 -11.39 -14.16
CA GLU A 6 14.84 -10.15 -14.86
C GLU A 6 13.78 -9.06 -14.69
N LEU A 7 12.50 -9.42 -14.48
CA LEU A 7 11.40 -8.48 -14.25
C LEU A 7 11.44 -7.81 -12.86
N ASN A 8 12.27 -8.31 -11.93
CA ASN A 8 12.44 -7.76 -10.57
C ASN A 8 11.13 -7.35 -9.85
N LEU A 9 10.06 -8.13 -10.04
CA LEU A 9 8.73 -7.80 -9.52
C LEU A 9 8.76 -7.47 -8.02
N LYS A 10 9.44 -8.33 -7.23
CA LYS A 10 9.60 -8.10 -5.79
C LYS A 10 10.27 -6.75 -5.49
N GLY A 11 11.31 -6.38 -6.24
CA GLY A 11 12.02 -5.11 -6.03
C GLY A 11 11.11 -3.90 -6.27
N HIS A 12 10.33 -3.91 -7.36
CA HIS A 12 9.40 -2.83 -7.67
C HIS A 12 8.29 -2.70 -6.61
N LEU A 13 7.75 -3.83 -6.13
CA LEU A 13 6.76 -3.83 -5.06
C LEU A 13 7.33 -3.26 -3.76
N LEU A 14 8.51 -3.72 -3.32
CA LEU A 14 9.15 -3.24 -2.10
C LEU A 14 9.50 -1.74 -2.17
N THR A 15 9.90 -1.26 -3.34
CA THR A 15 10.12 0.18 -3.58
C THR A 15 8.83 0.97 -3.40
N ALA A 16 7.73 0.51 -4.00
CA ALA A 16 6.43 1.18 -3.88
C ALA A 16 5.91 1.16 -2.44
N ILE A 17 6.10 0.06 -1.69
CA ILE A 17 5.75 -0.02 -0.27
C ILE A 17 6.52 1.01 0.55
N SER A 18 7.78 1.27 0.22
CA SER A 18 8.56 2.29 0.93
C SER A 18 7.98 3.71 0.77
N TYR A 19 7.27 3.98 -0.32
CA TYR A 19 6.52 5.23 -0.51
C TYR A 19 5.19 5.25 0.24
N LEU A 20 4.58 4.07 0.49
CA LEU A 20 3.33 3.96 1.23
C LEU A 20 3.51 4.27 2.72
N ILE A 21 4.63 3.85 3.32
CA ILE A 21 4.84 3.96 4.76
C ILE A 21 4.63 5.39 5.29
N PRO A 22 5.23 6.46 4.73
CA PRO A 22 5.00 7.82 5.19
C PRO A 22 3.55 8.27 5.04
N ILE A 23 2.87 7.85 3.96
CA ILE A 23 1.47 8.20 3.71
C ILE A 23 0.56 7.56 4.75
N VAL A 24 0.75 6.27 5.02
CA VAL A 24 -0.02 5.53 6.04
C VAL A 24 0.22 6.13 7.42
N CYS A 25 1.47 6.44 7.77
CA CYS A 25 1.80 7.09 9.04
C CYS A 25 1.12 8.45 9.15
N GLY A 26 1.29 9.32 8.16
CA GLY A 26 0.68 10.65 8.16
C GLY A 26 -0.84 10.60 8.23
N ALA A 27 -1.48 9.81 7.37
CA ALA A 27 -2.92 9.63 7.37
C ALA A 27 -3.44 9.00 8.67
N GLY A 28 -2.71 8.01 9.21
CA GLY A 28 -3.04 7.38 10.49
C GLY A 28 -2.99 8.35 11.67
N PHE A 29 -1.97 9.22 11.74
CA PHE A 29 -1.90 10.28 12.76
C PHE A 29 -3.06 11.27 12.64
N LEU A 30 -3.41 11.68 11.43
CA LEU A 30 -4.55 12.59 11.21
C LEU A 30 -5.85 11.97 11.70
N ILE A 31 -6.11 10.70 11.39
CA ILE A 31 -7.29 9.97 11.89
C ILE A 31 -7.23 9.85 13.42
N ALA A 32 -6.09 9.42 13.97
CA ALA A 32 -5.96 9.20 15.41
C ALA A 32 -6.21 10.49 16.21
N ILE A 33 -5.65 11.61 15.77
CA ILE A 33 -5.88 12.92 16.41
C ILE A 33 -7.33 13.35 16.20
N GLY A 34 -7.84 13.34 14.96
CA GLY A 34 -9.20 13.76 14.66
C GLY A 34 -10.24 12.98 15.46
N MET A 35 -10.22 11.66 15.37
CA MET A 35 -11.17 10.80 16.09
C MET A 35 -10.93 10.80 17.60
N GLY A 36 -9.70 10.92 18.07
CA GLY A 36 -9.35 10.98 19.49
C GLY A 36 -9.93 12.21 20.20
N PHE A 37 -10.15 13.31 19.48
CA PHE A 37 -10.81 14.52 19.97
C PHE A 37 -12.28 14.63 19.55
N GLY A 38 -12.91 13.53 19.15
CA GLY A 38 -14.36 13.44 18.90
C GLY A 38 -14.78 13.76 17.46
N GLY A 39 -13.83 13.89 16.54
CA GLY A 39 -14.13 14.02 15.12
C GLY A 39 -14.55 12.70 14.48
N SER A 40 -15.19 12.79 13.33
CA SER A 40 -15.61 11.67 12.49
C SER A 40 -15.06 11.80 11.08
N SER A 41 -14.68 10.68 10.47
CA SER A 41 -14.29 10.66 9.06
C SER A 41 -15.54 10.72 8.20
N GLN A 42 -15.75 11.86 7.55
CA GLN A 42 -16.88 12.11 6.65
C GLN A 42 -16.42 12.05 5.19
N GLY A 43 -17.29 11.60 4.30
CA GLY A 43 -16.96 11.51 2.86
C GLY A 43 -16.69 12.85 2.21
N THR A 44 -17.40 13.90 2.64
CA THR A 44 -17.27 15.28 2.15
C THR A 44 -17.28 16.26 3.32
N LEU A 45 -16.47 17.32 3.22
CA LEU A 45 -16.45 18.41 4.19
C LEU A 45 -17.25 19.59 3.63
N VAL A 46 -18.44 19.82 4.18
CA VAL A 46 -19.28 20.96 3.79
C VAL A 46 -18.87 22.17 4.64
N PRO A 47 -18.46 23.31 4.03
CA PRO A 47 -18.05 24.49 4.79
C PRO A 47 -19.10 24.96 5.79
N GLY A 48 -18.70 25.10 7.06
CA GLY A 48 -19.60 25.48 8.16
C GLY A 48 -20.29 24.33 8.91
N GLU A 49 -20.18 23.08 8.41
CA GLU A 49 -20.83 21.91 9.01
C GLU A 49 -19.84 20.90 9.62
N PHE A 50 -18.55 21.23 9.68
CA PHE A 50 -17.54 20.33 10.23
C PHE A 50 -16.63 21.03 11.24
N SER A 51 -16.15 20.28 12.23
CA SER A 51 -15.14 20.72 13.17
C SER A 51 -13.73 20.51 12.61
N LEU A 52 -12.72 21.11 13.26
CA LEU A 52 -11.31 20.83 12.95
C LEU A 52 -11.00 19.33 13.05
N TRP A 53 -11.60 18.64 14.01
CA TRP A 53 -11.37 17.22 14.25
C TRP A 53 -11.97 16.34 13.17
N ASP A 54 -13.14 16.69 12.64
CA ASP A 54 -13.75 16.05 11.47
C ASP A 54 -12.88 16.23 10.21
N ALA A 55 -12.35 17.43 10.04
CA ALA A 55 -11.44 17.72 8.92
C ALA A 55 -10.19 16.85 8.98
N LEU A 56 -9.53 16.74 10.15
CA LEU A 56 -8.35 15.90 10.32
C LEU A 56 -8.66 14.41 10.07
N ALA A 57 -9.75 13.91 10.67
CA ALA A 57 -10.16 12.51 10.48
C ALA A 57 -10.49 12.21 9.01
N THR A 58 -11.20 13.12 8.33
CA THR A 58 -11.57 12.96 6.91
C THR A 58 -10.35 13.03 5.98
N MET A 59 -9.41 13.97 6.22
CA MET A 59 -8.17 14.03 5.45
C MET A 59 -7.36 12.74 5.57
N GLY A 60 -7.24 12.21 6.78
CA GLY A 60 -6.56 10.95 7.01
C GLY A 60 -7.29 9.76 6.34
N GLY A 61 -8.61 9.71 6.45
CA GLY A 61 -9.46 8.69 5.80
C GLY A 61 -9.30 8.71 4.28
N ALA A 62 -9.33 9.90 3.67
CA ALA A 62 -9.09 10.06 2.23
C ALA A 62 -7.68 9.60 1.83
N GLY A 63 -6.66 9.90 2.65
CA GLY A 63 -5.29 9.42 2.41
C GLY A 63 -5.20 7.89 2.40
N LEU A 64 -5.83 7.19 3.36
CA LEU A 64 -5.87 5.73 3.38
C LEU A 64 -6.71 5.16 2.24
N GLY A 65 -7.83 5.79 1.88
CA GLY A 65 -8.68 5.37 0.77
C GLY A 65 -7.99 5.41 -0.60
N LEU A 66 -6.91 6.18 -0.73
CA LEU A 66 -6.11 6.28 -1.96
C LEU A 66 -4.91 5.32 -2.00
N LEU A 67 -4.72 4.43 -1.02
CA LEU A 67 -3.60 3.47 -1.02
C LEU A 67 -3.52 2.62 -2.30
N PRO A 68 -4.62 2.15 -2.93
CA PRO A 68 -4.56 1.47 -4.22
C PRO A 68 -3.94 2.32 -5.33
N VAL A 69 -4.20 3.63 -5.31
CA VAL A 69 -3.66 4.59 -6.28
C VAL A 69 -2.17 4.81 -6.05
N VAL A 70 -1.78 4.97 -4.80
CA VAL A 70 -0.38 5.21 -4.41
C VAL A 70 0.50 4.00 -4.75
N ILE A 71 0.05 2.78 -4.43
CA ILE A 71 0.83 1.57 -4.73
C ILE A 71 0.97 1.38 -6.24
N SER A 72 -0.11 1.57 -7.00
CA SER A 72 -0.10 1.48 -8.46
C SER A 72 0.87 2.49 -9.08
N THR A 73 0.80 3.74 -8.63
CA THR A 73 1.71 4.81 -9.08
C THR A 73 3.16 4.49 -8.74
N GLY A 74 3.41 4.03 -7.52
CA GLY A 74 4.76 3.70 -7.02
C GLY A 74 5.41 2.54 -7.80
N ILE A 75 4.65 1.47 -8.08
CA ILE A 75 5.12 0.33 -8.89
C ILE A 75 5.41 0.79 -10.32
N SER A 76 4.47 1.50 -10.95
CA SER A 76 4.61 1.99 -12.31
C SER A 76 5.81 2.95 -12.44
N PHE A 77 6.00 3.85 -11.47
CA PHE A 77 7.18 4.71 -11.38
C PHE A 77 8.47 3.91 -11.23
N SER A 78 8.48 2.89 -10.37
CA SER A 78 9.65 2.03 -10.16
C SER A 78 10.06 1.26 -11.44
N ILE A 79 9.11 0.95 -12.32
CA ILE A 79 9.33 0.23 -13.58
C ILE A 79 9.74 1.17 -14.70
N ALA A 80 8.98 2.25 -14.93
CA ALA A 80 9.06 3.10 -16.11
C ALA A 80 9.56 4.53 -15.82
N GLY A 81 9.90 4.86 -14.58
CA GLY A 81 10.30 6.20 -14.18
C GLY A 81 9.15 7.22 -14.30
N LYS A 82 9.51 8.49 -14.54
CA LYS A 82 8.54 9.60 -14.62
C LYS A 82 7.35 9.35 -15.57
N PRO A 83 7.53 8.77 -16.78
CA PRO A 83 6.41 8.47 -17.68
C PRO A 83 5.36 7.50 -17.08
N GLY A 84 5.75 6.68 -16.10
CA GLY A 84 4.85 5.74 -15.43
C GLY A 84 3.91 6.36 -14.40
N ILE A 85 4.16 7.61 -13.94
CA ILE A 85 3.39 8.22 -12.85
C ILE A 85 1.92 8.38 -13.25
N ALA A 86 1.62 9.09 -14.32
CA ALA A 86 0.25 9.37 -14.72
C ALA A 86 -0.56 8.10 -15.07
N PRO A 87 -0.03 7.15 -15.88
CA PRO A 87 -0.72 5.88 -16.11
C PRO A 87 -0.95 5.07 -14.84
N GLY A 88 0.06 4.96 -13.96
CA GLY A 88 -0.05 4.26 -12.70
C GLY A 88 -1.13 4.85 -11.80
N PHE A 89 -1.22 6.18 -11.75
CA PHE A 89 -2.24 6.90 -11.01
C PHE A 89 -3.65 6.61 -11.55
N ILE A 90 -3.85 6.74 -12.87
CA ILE A 90 -5.17 6.54 -13.51
C ILE A 90 -5.62 5.09 -13.38
N ILE A 91 -4.74 4.11 -13.63
CA ILE A 91 -5.09 2.69 -13.50
C ILE A 91 -5.33 2.32 -12.03
N GLY A 92 -4.60 2.92 -11.08
CA GLY A 92 -4.85 2.78 -9.65
C GLY A 92 -6.21 3.33 -9.23
N LEU A 93 -6.62 4.50 -9.74
CA LEU A 93 -7.97 5.04 -9.56
C LEU A 93 -9.03 4.11 -10.14
N THR A 94 -8.76 3.54 -11.33
CA THR A 94 -9.68 2.58 -11.95
C THR A 94 -9.82 1.32 -11.10
N ALA A 95 -8.72 0.79 -10.56
CA ALA A 95 -8.74 -0.36 -9.65
C ALA A 95 -9.58 -0.07 -8.39
N ASN A 96 -9.46 1.13 -7.82
CA ASN A 96 -10.27 1.56 -6.69
C ASN A 96 -11.75 1.69 -7.07
N ALA A 97 -12.06 2.29 -8.21
CA ALA A 97 -13.42 2.51 -8.70
C ALA A 97 -14.19 1.20 -9.00
N VAL A 98 -13.49 0.16 -9.46
CA VAL A 98 -14.11 -1.16 -9.73
C VAL A 98 -14.14 -2.07 -8.49
N GLY A 99 -13.71 -1.57 -7.32
CA GLY A 99 -13.69 -2.35 -6.09
C GLY A 99 -12.60 -3.43 -6.04
N ALA A 100 -11.61 -3.38 -6.94
CA ALA A 100 -10.48 -4.31 -6.91
C ALA A 100 -9.44 -3.97 -5.81
N GLY A 101 -9.62 -2.87 -5.11
CA GLY A 101 -8.91 -2.46 -3.92
C GLY A 101 -7.40 -2.40 -4.08
N PHE A 102 -6.69 -2.68 -3.00
CA PHE A 102 -5.23 -2.60 -2.96
C PHE A 102 -4.54 -3.65 -3.84
N ILE A 103 -5.12 -4.87 -3.92
CA ILE A 103 -4.61 -5.94 -4.79
C ILE A 103 -4.71 -5.52 -6.25
N GLY A 104 -5.86 -4.96 -6.65
CA GLY A 104 -6.03 -4.37 -7.97
C GLY A 104 -5.04 -3.25 -8.26
N GLY A 105 -4.74 -2.41 -7.27
CA GLY A 105 -3.71 -1.38 -7.34
C GLY A 105 -2.31 -1.94 -7.61
N ILE A 106 -1.91 -3.02 -6.96
CA ILE A 106 -0.64 -3.71 -7.20
C ILE A 106 -0.57 -4.21 -8.65
N LEU A 107 -1.57 -4.94 -9.11
CA LEU A 107 -1.62 -5.48 -10.48
C LEU A 107 -1.70 -4.35 -11.52
N GLY A 108 -2.48 -3.31 -11.23
CA GLY A 108 -2.59 -2.11 -12.05
C GLY A 108 -1.26 -1.38 -12.22
N GLY A 109 -0.47 -1.30 -11.16
CA GLY A 109 0.86 -0.68 -11.20
C GLY A 109 1.84 -1.44 -12.09
N TYR A 110 1.86 -2.77 -12.03
CA TYR A 110 2.66 -3.58 -12.96
C TYR A 110 2.17 -3.43 -14.39
N LEU A 111 0.85 -3.53 -14.60
CA LEU A 111 0.24 -3.35 -15.92
C LEU A 111 0.62 -1.99 -16.52
N ALA A 112 0.46 -0.91 -15.76
CA ALA A 112 0.82 0.44 -16.18
C ALA A 112 2.30 0.55 -16.54
N GLY A 113 3.19 0.13 -15.66
CA GLY A 113 4.63 0.24 -15.86
C GLY A 113 5.12 -0.51 -17.09
N TYR A 114 4.70 -1.75 -17.29
CA TYR A 114 5.11 -2.54 -18.44
C TYR A 114 4.44 -2.08 -19.75
N LEU A 115 3.20 -1.58 -19.72
CA LEU A 115 2.58 -0.95 -20.89
C LEU A 115 3.33 0.30 -21.32
N VAL A 116 3.77 1.13 -20.38
CA VAL A 116 4.61 2.30 -20.68
C VAL A 116 5.90 1.88 -21.37
N LEU A 117 6.60 0.87 -20.85
CA LEU A 117 7.82 0.37 -21.49
C LEU A 117 7.55 -0.19 -22.90
N ALA A 118 6.43 -0.88 -23.08
CA ALA A 118 6.02 -1.39 -24.39
C ALA A 118 5.75 -0.23 -25.37
N ILE A 119 5.02 0.80 -24.95
CA ILE A 119 4.74 1.97 -25.79
C ILE A 119 6.05 2.69 -26.17
N LEU A 120 6.94 2.92 -25.20
CA LEU A 120 8.25 3.54 -25.46
C LEU A 120 9.09 2.75 -26.47
N LYS A 121 8.97 1.42 -26.46
CA LYS A 121 9.72 0.55 -27.37
C LYS A 121 9.14 0.48 -28.77
N TYR A 122 7.82 0.39 -28.89
CA TYR A 122 7.16 0.08 -30.16
C TYR A 122 6.58 1.30 -30.87
N VAL A 123 6.16 2.34 -30.14
CA VAL A 123 5.58 3.54 -30.74
C VAL A 123 6.69 4.53 -31.13
N LYS A 124 6.94 4.66 -32.43
CA LYS A 124 7.92 5.60 -32.96
C LYS A 124 7.19 6.80 -33.55
N LEU A 125 7.45 7.98 -32.99
CA LEU A 125 6.90 9.23 -33.48
C LEU A 125 7.89 9.97 -34.39
N PRO A 126 7.39 10.72 -35.39
CA PRO A 126 8.21 11.64 -36.15
C PRO A 126 8.80 12.73 -35.28
N ASN A 127 9.89 13.37 -35.71
CA ASN A 127 10.68 14.31 -34.91
C ASN A 127 9.85 15.46 -34.33
N TRP A 128 8.88 15.96 -35.08
CA TRP A 128 8.01 17.08 -34.66
C TRP A 128 7.04 16.69 -33.51
N ALA A 129 6.69 15.40 -33.40
CA ALA A 129 5.75 14.90 -32.42
C ALA A 129 6.41 14.26 -31.18
N ARG A 130 7.74 14.16 -31.14
CA ARG A 130 8.46 13.50 -30.04
C ARG A 130 8.17 14.10 -28.65
N GLY A 131 7.95 15.41 -28.60
CA GLY A 131 7.60 16.10 -27.34
C GLY A 131 6.24 15.68 -26.77
N LEU A 132 5.32 15.16 -27.61
CA LEU A 132 4.01 14.68 -27.18
C LEU A 132 4.06 13.27 -26.57
N MET A 133 5.18 12.56 -26.71
CA MET A 133 5.31 11.18 -26.21
C MET A 133 5.05 11.08 -24.70
N PRO A 134 5.80 11.80 -23.82
CA PRO A 134 5.62 11.67 -22.38
C PRO A 134 4.38 12.39 -21.86
N THR A 135 3.89 13.44 -22.53
CA THR A 135 2.82 14.31 -22.02
C THR A 135 1.43 13.88 -22.45
N LEU A 136 1.29 13.26 -23.62
CA LEU A 136 0.01 12.88 -24.19
C LEU A 136 -0.08 11.39 -24.56
N ILE A 137 0.84 10.91 -25.39
CA ILE A 137 0.73 9.57 -26.00
C ILE A 137 0.82 8.47 -24.95
N ILE A 138 1.83 8.52 -24.09
CA ILE A 138 2.01 7.51 -23.03
C ILE A 138 0.84 7.53 -22.04
N PRO A 139 0.49 8.64 -21.38
CA PRO A 139 -0.64 8.67 -20.46
C PRO A 139 -1.94 8.21 -21.09
N PHE A 140 -2.24 8.68 -22.30
CA PHE A 140 -3.49 8.37 -23.01
C PHE A 140 -3.59 6.90 -23.38
N LEU A 141 -2.62 6.37 -24.15
CA LEU A 141 -2.67 4.99 -24.62
C LEU A 141 -2.58 3.98 -23.46
N THR A 142 -1.70 4.24 -22.50
CA THR A 142 -1.54 3.32 -21.35
C THR A 142 -2.79 3.34 -20.48
N SER A 143 -3.39 4.50 -20.23
CA SER A 143 -4.58 4.61 -19.37
C SER A 143 -5.81 3.98 -20.02
N ILE A 144 -6.01 4.16 -21.32
CA ILE A 144 -7.09 3.48 -22.04
C ILE A 144 -6.89 1.97 -21.99
N THR A 145 -5.75 1.48 -22.49
CA THR A 145 -5.54 0.04 -22.58
C THR A 145 -5.50 -0.62 -21.22
N GLY A 146 -4.73 -0.07 -20.29
CA GLY A 146 -4.61 -0.61 -18.93
C GLY A 146 -5.90 -0.43 -18.12
N GLY A 147 -6.60 0.68 -18.27
CA GLY A 147 -7.90 0.93 -17.63
C GLY A 147 -8.97 -0.06 -18.10
N LEU A 148 -9.10 -0.28 -19.41
CA LEU A 148 -10.03 -1.27 -19.95
C LEU A 148 -9.69 -2.70 -19.50
N ILE A 149 -8.42 -3.07 -19.48
CA ILE A 149 -7.97 -4.36 -18.95
C ILE A 149 -8.32 -4.47 -17.45
N MET A 150 -8.13 -3.39 -16.69
CA MET A 150 -8.50 -3.36 -15.27
C MET A 150 -10.00 -3.55 -15.08
N VAL A 151 -10.83 -2.83 -15.82
CA VAL A 151 -12.30 -2.89 -15.68
C VAL A 151 -12.85 -4.27 -16.09
N TYR A 152 -12.48 -4.76 -17.27
CA TYR A 152 -13.15 -5.93 -17.86
C TYR A 152 -12.46 -7.26 -17.59
N ILE A 153 -11.17 -7.28 -17.30
CA ILE A 153 -10.39 -8.52 -17.19
C ILE A 153 -9.91 -8.75 -15.76
N ILE A 154 -9.30 -7.75 -15.12
CA ILE A 154 -8.65 -7.93 -13.82
C ILE A 154 -9.63 -7.64 -12.67
N GLY A 155 -10.46 -6.62 -12.79
CA GLY A 155 -11.31 -6.14 -11.70
C GLY A 155 -12.23 -7.22 -11.14
N THR A 156 -13.04 -7.85 -11.99
CA THR A 156 -14.01 -8.87 -11.56
C THR A 156 -13.38 -10.04 -10.78
N PRO A 157 -12.32 -10.72 -11.27
CA PRO A 157 -11.72 -11.83 -10.51
C PRO A 157 -11.05 -11.35 -9.21
N ILE A 158 -10.47 -10.15 -9.20
CA ILE A 158 -9.84 -9.61 -7.98
C ILE A 158 -10.90 -9.24 -6.96
N THR A 159 -11.98 -8.58 -7.35
CA THR A 159 -13.09 -8.26 -6.45
C THR A 159 -13.70 -9.53 -5.85
N ALA A 160 -13.90 -10.58 -6.65
CA ALA A 160 -14.37 -11.87 -6.15
C ALA A 160 -13.38 -12.49 -5.15
N PHE A 161 -12.09 -12.46 -5.44
CA PHE A 161 -11.04 -12.95 -4.52
C PHE A 161 -11.00 -12.15 -3.21
N THR A 162 -11.07 -10.83 -3.28
CA THR A 162 -11.11 -9.96 -2.10
C THR A 162 -12.34 -10.27 -1.24
N SER A 163 -13.51 -10.43 -1.85
CA SER A 163 -14.73 -10.79 -1.14
C SER A 163 -14.64 -12.16 -0.45
N LEU A 164 -14.03 -13.15 -1.11
CA LEU A 164 -13.78 -14.46 -0.52
C LEU A 164 -12.84 -14.36 0.69
N LEU A 165 -11.78 -13.57 0.58
CA LEU A 165 -10.83 -13.34 1.66
C LEU A 165 -11.49 -12.64 2.86
N THR A 166 -12.30 -11.61 2.60
CA THR A 166 -13.05 -10.88 3.63
C THR A 166 -14.01 -11.83 4.36
N ASN A 167 -14.83 -12.56 3.61
CA ASN A 167 -15.78 -13.52 4.21
C ASN A 167 -15.08 -14.62 5.01
N PHE A 168 -13.93 -15.11 4.54
CA PHE A 168 -13.13 -16.08 5.28
C PHE A 168 -12.65 -15.50 6.62
N LEU A 169 -12.11 -14.29 6.62
CA LEU A 169 -11.60 -13.66 7.84
C LEU A 169 -12.71 -13.28 8.81
N ASP A 170 -13.84 -12.82 8.32
CA ASP A 170 -15.03 -12.54 9.13
C ASP A 170 -15.61 -13.81 9.79
N SER A 171 -15.42 -14.96 9.14
CA SER A 171 -15.81 -16.26 9.68
C SER A 171 -14.91 -16.79 10.79
N LEU A 172 -13.71 -16.19 10.98
CA LEU A 172 -12.77 -16.61 12.01
C LEU A 172 -13.25 -16.20 13.40
N GLY A 173 -13.39 -17.15 14.30
CA GLY A 173 -13.66 -16.86 15.71
C GLY A 173 -12.46 -16.26 16.45
N ASN A 174 -12.69 -15.73 17.66
CA ASN A 174 -11.67 -15.04 18.47
C ASN A 174 -10.38 -15.86 18.67
N SER A 175 -10.46 -17.18 18.86
CA SER A 175 -9.29 -18.06 19.02
C SER A 175 -8.43 -18.13 17.75
N SER A 176 -9.07 -18.17 16.58
CA SER A 176 -8.38 -18.16 15.30
C SER A 176 -7.72 -16.82 15.00
N LEU A 177 -8.36 -15.71 15.42
CA LEU A 177 -7.79 -14.37 15.32
C LEU A 177 -6.54 -14.21 16.19
N LEU A 178 -6.50 -14.85 17.36
CA LEU A 178 -5.33 -14.84 18.24
C LEU A 178 -4.15 -15.58 17.59
N ILE A 179 -4.40 -16.75 17.00
CA ILE A 179 -3.36 -17.50 16.27
C ILE A 179 -2.87 -16.69 15.08
N PHE A 180 -3.78 -16.10 14.30
CA PHE A 180 -3.45 -15.28 13.15
C PHE A 180 -2.61 -14.05 13.54
N GLY A 181 -2.99 -13.34 14.60
CA GLY A 181 -2.22 -12.23 15.16
C GLY A 181 -0.83 -12.66 15.65
N GLY A 182 -0.75 -13.84 16.27
CA GLY A 182 0.52 -14.43 16.70
C GLY A 182 1.46 -14.73 15.53
N VAL A 183 0.94 -15.27 14.42
CA VAL A 183 1.72 -15.52 13.19
C VAL A 183 2.22 -14.21 12.58
N ILE A 184 1.37 -13.19 12.46
CA ILE A 184 1.76 -11.86 11.99
C ILE A 184 2.87 -11.28 12.87
N GLY A 185 2.72 -11.37 14.19
CA GLY A 185 3.69 -10.88 15.15
C GLY A 185 5.05 -11.57 15.04
N LEU A 186 5.04 -12.90 14.91
CA LEU A 186 6.25 -13.70 14.76
C LEU A 186 6.97 -13.37 13.46
N LEU A 187 6.26 -13.35 12.34
CA LEU A 187 6.84 -13.03 11.03
C LEU A 187 7.39 -11.60 10.98
N SER A 188 6.69 -10.64 11.60
CA SER A 188 7.16 -9.26 11.69
C SER A 188 8.41 -9.13 12.57
N GLY A 189 8.52 -9.95 13.62
CA GLY A 189 9.65 -9.91 14.55
C GLY A 189 10.94 -10.57 14.06
N ILE A 190 10.87 -11.48 13.07
CA ILE A 190 12.05 -12.24 12.58
C ILE A 190 13.13 -11.32 12.01
N ASP A 191 12.76 -10.31 11.22
CA ASP A 191 13.70 -9.37 10.61
C ASP A 191 13.18 -7.93 10.70
N TYR A 192 13.03 -7.43 11.90
CA TYR A 192 12.44 -6.13 12.19
C TYR A 192 12.95 -5.01 11.27
N GLY A 193 12.06 -4.49 10.39
CA GLY A 193 12.40 -3.52 9.34
C GLY A 193 13.00 -4.13 8.06
N GLY A 194 13.21 -5.44 8.00
CA GLY A 194 13.76 -6.17 6.84
C GLY A 194 12.71 -6.60 5.81
N PRO A 195 13.11 -7.43 4.84
CA PRO A 195 12.25 -7.88 3.74
C PRO A 195 11.00 -8.65 4.16
N ILE A 196 11.10 -9.47 5.21
CA ILE A 196 9.96 -10.26 5.72
C ILE A 196 8.97 -9.34 6.39
N ASN A 197 9.43 -8.47 7.28
CA ASN A 197 8.59 -7.46 7.93
C ASN A 197 7.85 -6.60 6.89
N LYS A 198 8.54 -6.10 5.85
CA LYS A 198 7.92 -5.32 4.77
C LYS A 198 6.87 -6.11 3.98
N THR A 199 7.09 -7.41 3.79
CA THR A 199 6.11 -8.27 3.11
C THR A 199 4.86 -8.47 3.97
N VAL A 200 5.03 -8.71 5.27
CA VAL A 200 3.92 -8.80 6.24
C VAL A 200 3.17 -7.46 6.30
N PHE A 201 3.90 -6.35 6.35
CA PHE A 201 3.31 -5.02 6.35
C PHE A 201 2.45 -4.77 5.10
N ALA A 202 2.96 -5.11 3.91
CA ALA A 202 2.21 -5.01 2.66
C ALA A 202 0.93 -5.86 2.67
N PHE A 203 1.02 -7.09 3.15
CA PHE A 203 -0.12 -7.99 3.28
C PHE A 203 -1.18 -7.43 4.24
N VAL A 204 -0.76 -6.96 5.40
CA VAL A 204 -1.64 -6.39 6.41
C VAL A 204 -2.29 -5.09 5.93
N LEU A 205 -1.55 -4.24 5.19
CA LEU A 205 -2.11 -3.04 4.55
C LEU A 205 -3.17 -3.39 3.51
N THR A 206 -2.94 -4.47 2.75
CA THR A 206 -3.95 -4.98 1.82
C THR A 206 -5.25 -5.29 2.55
N MET A 207 -5.16 -6.01 3.67
CA MET A 207 -6.32 -6.36 4.49
C MET A 207 -7.00 -5.12 5.08
N GLN A 208 -6.23 -4.16 5.57
CA GLN A 208 -6.77 -2.91 6.10
C GLN A 208 -7.51 -2.11 5.02
N ALA A 209 -6.96 -2.04 3.81
CA ALA A 209 -7.60 -1.35 2.69
C ALA A 209 -8.92 -2.01 2.26
N GLU A 210 -9.12 -3.28 2.60
CA GLU A 210 -10.35 -4.04 2.40
C GLU A 210 -11.28 -4.00 3.64
N GLY A 211 -10.98 -3.15 4.64
CA GLY A 211 -11.80 -2.98 5.84
C GLY A 211 -11.48 -3.93 6.99
N LEU A 212 -10.52 -4.84 6.83
CA LEU A 212 -10.12 -5.82 7.85
C LEU A 212 -9.04 -5.23 8.77
N ASN A 213 -9.45 -4.68 9.90
CA ASN A 213 -8.55 -3.94 10.79
C ASN A 213 -7.83 -4.81 11.84
N GLY A 214 -8.26 -6.05 12.09
CA GLY A 214 -7.63 -6.94 13.06
C GLY A 214 -6.14 -7.17 12.81
N PRO A 215 -5.72 -7.54 11.58
CA PRO A 215 -4.33 -7.77 11.22
C PRO A 215 -3.41 -6.56 11.42
N ILE A 216 -3.88 -5.35 11.06
CA ILE A 216 -3.07 -4.14 11.24
C ILE A 216 -2.90 -3.80 12.72
N THR A 217 -3.92 -4.03 13.55
CA THR A 217 -3.85 -3.84 14.99
C THR A 217 -2.80 -4.76 15.61
N ALA A 218 -2.76 -6.04 15.23
CA ALA A 218 -1.75 -6.99 15.68
C ALA A 218 -0.34 -6.56 15.28
N LEU A 219 -0.15 -6.16 14.02
CA LEU A 219 1.14 -5.67 13.52
C LEU A 219 1.60 -4.40 14.24
N GLN A 220 0.69 -3.47 14.51
CA GLN A 220 0.99 -2.22 15.21
C GLN A 220 1.41 -2.48 16.66
N LEU A 221 0.76 -3.41 17.36
CA LEU A 221 1.15 -3.83 18.70
C LEU A 221 2.59 -4.38 18.71
N VAL A 222 2.94 -5.24 17.77
CA VAL A 222 4.31 -5.79 17.64
C VAL A 222 5.31 -4.68 17.33
N ASN A 223 5.01 -3.82 16.37
CA ASN A 223 5.89 -2.72 15.96
C ASN A 223 6.09 -1.67 17.07
N THR A 224 5.14 -1.55 18.01
CA THR A 224 5.23 -0.65 19.16
C THR A 224 5.91 -1.32 20.35
N ALA A 225 5.52 -2.56 20.67
CA ALA A 225 6.06 -3.30 21.82
C ALA A 225 7.54 -3.64 21.66
N THR A 226 7.99 -3.97 20.46
CA THR A 226 9.38 -4.37 20.20
C THR A 226 10.39 -3.28 20.53
N PRO A 227 10.30 -2.03 20.03
CA PRO A 227 11.23 -0.96 20.40
C PRO A 227 11.18 -0.60 21.89
N ILE A 228 9.98 -0.63 22.49
CA ILE A 228 9.81 -0.40 23.93
C ILE A 228 10.54 -1.50 24.72
N GLY A 229 10.34 -2.76 24.32
CA GLY A 229 11.01 -3.90 24.94
C GLY A 229 12.54 -3.80 24.84
N PHE A 230 13.07 -3.43 23.70
CA PHE A 230 14.52 -3.17 23.54
C PHE A 230 15.00 -2.00 24.38
N GLY A 231 14.25 -0.89 24.42
CA GLY A 231 14.58 0.27 25.25
C GLY A 231 14.63 -0.09 26.75
N LEU A 232 13.65 -0.84 27.23
CA LEU A 232 13.63 -1.34 28.60
C LEU A 232 14.76 -2.33 28.88
N ALA A 233 15.02 -3.27 27.97
CA ALA A 233 16.12 -4.21 28.09
C ALA A 233 17.48 -3.47 28.18
N PHE A 234 17.68 -2.43 27.38
CA PHE A 234 18.88 -1.58 27.44
C PHE A 234 19.00 -0.83 28.78
N PHE A 235 17.89 -0.29 29.28
CA PHE A 235 17.84 0.40 30.55
C PHE A 235 18.20 -0.55 31.72
N PHE A 236 17.59 -1.74 31.76
CA PHE A 236 17.84 -2.75 32.78
C PHE A 236 19.21 -3.43 32.62
N ALA A 237 19.76 -3.56 31.41
CA ALA A 237 21.09 -4.07 31.19
C ALA A 237 22.16 -3.25 31.91
N LYS A 238 21.97 -1.93 31.94
CA LYS A 238 22.84 -1.00 32.64
C LYS A 238 22.78 -1.22 34.17
N LEU A 239 21.58 -1.62 34.67
CA LEU A 239 21.35 -1.89 36.08
C LEU A 239 21.97 -3.23 36.54
N PHE A 240 21.89 -4.26 35.69
CA PHE A 240 22.31 -5.63 36.05
C PHE A 240 23.72 -6.00 35.62
N ARG A 241 24.47 -5.12 34.96
CA ARG A 241 25.87 -5.33 34.48
C ARG A 241 26.12 -6.64 33.71
N LYS A 242 25.12 -7.37 33.28
CA LYS A 242 25.20 -8.73 32.73
C LYS A 242 24.92 -8.89 31.25
N ILE A 243 24.56 -7.83 30.54
CA ILE A 243 24.41 -7.95 29.09
C ILE A 243 25.78 -7.61 28.50
N GLY A 244 26.47 -8.66 28.08
CA GLY A 244 27.74 -8.58 27.40
C GLY A 244 27.67 -7.59 26.23
N ARG A 245 28.77 -6.93 25.94
CA ARG A 245 28.94 -6.00 24.82
C ARG A 245 28.38 -6.65 23.56
N ALA A 246 27.17 -6.29 23.19
CA ALA A 246 26.71 -6.54 21.84
C ALA A 246 27.63 -5.76 20.93
N HIS A 247 28.34 -6.46 20.08
CA HIS A 247 29.18 -5.84 19.07
C HIS A 247 28.26 -5.00 18.18
N VAL A 248 28.48 -3.68 18.19
CA VAL A 248 28.00 -2.77 17.19
C VAL A 248 28.84 -2.96 15.93
#